data_bd236c6720a131a5c9d9447a8874f2b0
#
_entry.id   bd236c6720a131a5c9d9447a8874f2b0
#
_cell.length_a   1.000
_cell.length_b   1.000
_cell.length_c   1.000
_cell.angle_alpha   90.00
_cell.angle_beta   90.00
_cell.angle_gamma   90.00
#
_symmetry.space_group_name_H-M   'P 1'
#
loop_
_entity.id
_entity.type
_entity.pdbx_description
1 polymer ?
#
loop_
_entity_poly.entity_id
_entity_poly.type
_entity_poly.pdbx_seq_one_letter_code
_entity_poly.pdbx_strand_id
1 'polypeptide(L)'
;MLELVSRNYWWLQMYRYTGKYVSTCDMFLRTKSIHQPPTRELHPLPIPDAPWDTASVDFIVQLPESNGKDAIMVVVDSVTKQSHFVSTVTTLSAARTTQLYLCHVWKHHGLPKRVVSDRGLQFIAEFMKELCQGNLQTKRRWGL
;
A
#
# COMPACT_ATOMS: atom_id res chain seq x y z
N MET A 1 -9.60 38.79 -6.55
CA MET A 1 -8.61 39.76 -6.02
C MET A 1 -7.93 40.57 -7.14
N LEU A 2 -7.35 39.93 -8.15
CA LEU A 2 -6.70 40.66 -9.27
C LEU A 2 -7.63 41.69 -9.92
N GLU A 3 -8.86 41.31 -10.24
CA GLU A 3 -9.87 42.19 -10.82
C GLU A 3 -10.19 43.42 -9.95
N LEU A 4 -10.27 43.22 -8.63
CA LEU A 4 -10.52 44.34 -7.69
C LEU A 4 -9.35 45.32 -7.63
N VAL A 5 -8.12 44.79 -7.62
CA VAL A 5 -6.91 45.62 -7.55
C VAL A 5 -6.69 46.36 -8.89
N SER A 6 -6.97 45.73 -10.02
CA SER A 6 -6.78 46.34 -11.37
C SER A 6 -7.75 47.49 -11.68
N ARG A 7 -8.81 47.65 -10.89
CA ARG A 7 -9.75 48.78 -11.05
C ARG A 7 -9.11 50.13 -10.71
N ASN A 8 -8.17 50.12 -9.74
CA ASN A 8 -7.59 51.38 -9.21
C ASN A 8 -6.06 51.46 -9.36
N TYR A 9 -5.40 50.34 -9.60
CA TYR A 9 -3.94 50.28 -9.63
C TYR A 9 -3.43 49.52 -10.84
N TRP A 10 -2.30 49.92 -11.35
CA TRP A 10 -1.56 49.23 -12.40
C TRP A 10 -0.05 49.35 -12.14
N TRP A 11 0.69 48.22 -12.23
CA TRP A 11 2.15 48.18 -12.24
C TRP A 11 2.66 47.01 -13.06
N LEU A 12 3.94 47.08 -13.44
CA LEU A 12 4.58 46.01 -14.22
C LEU A 12 4.58 44.69 -13.45
N GLN A 13 4.17 43.60 -14.09
CA GLN A 13 4.06 42.26 -13.51
C GLN A 13 3.03 42.12 -12.34
N MET A 14 2.04 43.01 -12.27
CA MET A 14 0.97 43.00 -11.28
C MET A 14 0.33 41.59 -11.12
N TYR A 15 0.12 40.90 -12.26
CA TYR A 15 -0.46 39.54 -12.27
C TYR A 15 0.36 38.53 -11.42
N ARG A 16 1.69 38.53 -11.64
CA ARG A 16 2.59 37.64 -10.89
C ARG A 16 2.65 37.98 -9.40
N TYR A 17 2.71 39.25 -9.05
CA TYR A 17 2.73 39.73 -7.68
C TYR A 17 1.44 39.36 -6.93
N THR A 18 0.29 39.66 -7.55
CA THR A 18 -1.01 39.33 -6.94
C THR A 18 -1.21 37.83 -6.81
N GLY A 19 -0.81 37.02 -7.80
CA GLY A 19 -0.85 35.57 -7.77
C GLY A 19 0.02 35.01 -6.63
N LYS A 20 1.25 35.50 -6.48
CA LYS A 20 2.15 35.09 -5.38
C LYS A 20 1.58 35.45 -4.01
N TYR A 21 1.08 36.66 -3.84
CA TYR A 21 0.47 37.12 -2.60
C TYR A 21 -0.72 36.25 -2.19
N VAL A 22 -1.63 35.96 -3.12
CA VAL A 22 -2.80 35.15 -2.88
C VAL A 22 -2.42 33.70 -2.51
N SER A 23 -1.41 33.13 -3.19
CA SER A 23 -0.96 31.76 -2.94
C SER A 23 -0.26 31.57 -1.59
N THR A 24 0.26 32.66 -0.99
CA THR A 24 0.95 32.62 0.30
C THR A 24 0.11 33.22 1.44
N CYS A 25 -1.06 33.77 1.15
CA CYS A 25 -1.93 34.38 2.16
C CYS A 25 -2.66 33.32 2.96
N ASP A 26 -2.35 33.22 4.27
CA ASP A 26 -2.94 32.24 5.18
C ASP A 26 -4.46 32.38 5.28
N MET A 27 -4.97 33.59 5.41
CA MET A 27 -6.41 33.87 5.42
C MET A 27 -7.11 33.36 4.17
N PHE A 28 -6.52 33.60 3.00
CA PHE A 28 -7.10 33.15 1.73
C PHE A 28 -7.07 31.61 1.62
N LEU A 29 -5.98 30.98 2.04
CA LEU A 29 -5.85 29.52 1.99
C LEU A 29 -6.87 28.84 2.91
N ARG A 30 -7.16 29.41 4.07
CA ARG A 30 -8.15 28.89 5.03
C ARG A 30 -9.59 29.12 4.61
N THR A 31 -9.89 30.26 3.97
CA THR A 31 -11.26 30.63 3.62
C THR A 31 -11.69 30.20 2.21
N LYS A 32 -10.72 29.81 1.37
CA LYS A 32 -11.01 29.35 0.01
C LYS A 32 -11.82 28.06 0.06
N SER A 33 -12.97 28.05 -0.57
CA SER A 33 -13.74 26.81 -0.76
C SER A 33 -12.92 25.79 -1.56
N ILE A 34 -12.85 24.58 -1.05
CA ILE A 34 -12.14 23.48 -1.71
C ILE A 34 -13.04 22.98 -2.84
N HIS A 35 -12.65 23.25 -4.09
CA HIS A 35 -13.34 22.74 -5.28
C HIS A 35 -12.93 21.29 -5.62
N GLN A 36 -12.59 20.50 -4.60
CA GLN A 36 -12.37 19.07 -4.80
C GLN A 36 -13.72 18.34 -4.75
N PRO A 37 -13.92 17.34 -5.61
CA PRO A 37 -15.10 16.48 -5.48
C PRO A 37 -15.10 15.87 -4.08
N PRO A 38 -16.29 15.61 -3.49
CA PRO A 38 -16.37 14.98 -2.18
C PRO A 38 -15.56 13.68 -2.18
N THR A 39 -14.80 13.46 -1.13
CA THR A 39 -14.03 12.22 -0.95
C THR A 39 -14.98 11.04 -1.10
N ARG A 40 -14.61 10.11 -1.98
CA ARG A 40 -15.41 8.88 -2.16
C ARG A 40 -15.50 8.16 -0.83
N GLU A 41 -16.68 7.66 -0.51
CA GLU A 41 -16.90 6.82 0.65
C GLU A 41 -16.00 5.58 0.56
N LEU A 42 -15.39 5.20 1.69
CA LEU A 42 -14.61 3.96 1.77
C LEU A 42 -15.59 2.78 1.70
N HIS A 43 -15.44 1.95 0.69
CA HIS A 43 -16.15 0.69 0.63
C HIS A 43 -15.40 -0.36 1.46
N PRO A 44 -16.05 -0.95 2.48
CA PRO A 44 -15.40 -2.01 3.26
C PRO A 44 -15.10 -3.21 2.38
N LEU A 45 -13.98 -3.88 2.66
CA LEU A 45 -13.67 -5.15 2.01
C LEU A 45 -14.71 -6.20 2.41
N PRO A 46 -15.09 -7.11 1.50
CA PRO A 46 -16.02 -8.19 1.85
C PRO A 46 -15.42 -9.06 2.96
N ILE A 47 -16.26 -9.40 3.93
CA ILE A 47 -15.86 -10.25 5.06
C ILE A 47 -15.55 -11.66 4.54
N PRO A 48 -14.40 -12.25 4.88
CA PRO A 48 -14.06 -13.61 4.48
C PRO A 48 -14.96 -14.64 5.17
N ASP A 49 -15.26 -15.75 4.49
CA ASP A 49 -16.12 -16.81 5.01
C ASP A 49 -15.40 -17.71 6.04
N ALA A 50 -14.09 -17.84 5.94
CA ALA A 50 -13.29 -18.71 6.81
C ALA A 50 -11.94 -18.08 7.17
N PRO A 51 -11.32 -18.51 8.29
CA PRO A 51 -9.95 -18.13 8.62
C PRO A 51 -8.98 -18.46 7.49
N TRP A 52 -8.04 -17.54 7.22
CA TRP A 52 -7.01 -17.65 6.19
C TRP A 52 -7.50 -17.64 4.73
N ASP A 53 -8.80 -17.44 4.49
CA ASP A 53 -9.32 -17.17 3.14
C ASP A 53 -8.82 -15.83 2.58
N THR A 54 -8.64 -14.84 3.46
CA THR A 54 -8.09 -13.53 3.09
C THR A 54 -6.90 -13.19 3.99
N ALA A 55 -5.72 -13.11 3.41
CA ALA A 55 -4.50 -12.72 4.11
C ALA A 55 -4.06 -11.30 3.71
N SER A 56 -3.70 -10.49 4.69
CA SER A 56 -3.03 -9.21 4.47
C SER A 56 -1.51 -9.40 4.56
N VAL A 57 -0.78 -8.92 3.57
CA VAL A 57 0.69 -8.99 3.52
C VAL A 57 1.25 -7.58 3.50
N ASP A 58 2.10 -7.28 4.46
CA ASP A 58 2.74 -6.00 4.62
C ASP A 58 4.23 -6.16 4.95
N PHE A 59 5.02 -5.08 4.82
CA PHE A 59 6.46 -5.10 5.06
C PHE A 59 6.88 -3.91 5.93
N ILE A 60 7.48 -4.21 7.05
CA ILE A 60 8.18 -3.23 7.89
C ILE A 60 9.62 -3.17 7.39
N VAL A 61 10.00 -2.04 6.81
CA VAL A 61 11.32 -1.81 6.19
C VAL A 61 12.12 -0.78 6.97
N GLN A 62 13.41 -0.62 6.62
CA GLN A 62 14.33 0.34 7.27
C GLN A 62 14.56 0.04 8.76
N LEU A 63 14.52 -1.23 9.14
CA LEU A 63 14.90 -1.64 10.47
C LEU A 63 16.44 -1.67 10.61
N PRO A 64 17.00 -1.53 11.81
CA PRO A 64 18.40 -1.79 12.05
C PRO A 64 18.78 -3.20 11.59
N GLU A 65 19.90 -3.31 10.90
CA GLU A 65 20.37 -4.61 10.41
C GLU A 65 20.68 -5.58 11.56
N SER A 66 20.10 -6.76 11.47
CA SER A 66 20.34 -7.86 12.40
C SER A 66 20.50 -9.17 11.63
N ASN A 67 21.66 -9.80 11.73
CA ASN A 67 21.98 -11.05 11.03
C ASN A 67 21.72 -11.01 9.52
N GLY A 68 22.07 -9.89 8.87
CA GLY A 68 21.85 -9.69 7.44
C GLY A 68 20.38 -9.48 7.05
N LYS A 69 19.52 -9.08 7.98
CA LYS A 69 18.10 -8.76 7.78
C LYS A 69 17.84 -7.34 8.25
N ASP A 70 17.08 -6.58 7.44
CA ASP A 70 16.71 -5.19 7.67
C ASP A 70 15.21 -4.91 7.49
N ALA A 71 14.43 -5.98 7.32
CA ALA A 71 12.99 -5.90 7.12
C ALA A 71 12.25 -7.10 7.73
N ILE A 72 10.95 -6.93 7.95
CA ILE A 72 10.05 -7.99 8.42
C ILE A 72 8.85 -8.04 7.47
N MET A 73 8.56 -9.22 6.91
CA MET A 73 7.30 -9.50 6.25
C MET A 73 6.26 -9.89 7.30
N VAL A 74 5.14 -9.21 7.30
CA VAL A 74 4.01 -9.45 8.21
C VAL A 74 2.86 -10.04 7.40
N VAL A 75 2.34 -11.17 7.81
CA VAL A 75 1.16 -11.79 7.20
C VAL A 75 0.09 -11.92 8.27
N VAL A 76 -1.07 -11.33 8.03
CA VAL A 76 -2.19 -11.29 9.00
C VAL A 76 -3.44 -11.89 8.39
N ASP A 77 -4.08 -12.81 9.09
CA ASP A 77 -5.42 -13.28 8.74
C ASP A 77 -6.47 -12.19 9.00
N SER A 78 -7.34 -11.97 8.04
CA SER A 78 -8.39 -10.93 8.14
C SER A 78 -9.48 -11.26 9.17
N VAL A 79 -9.74 -12.54 9.45
CA VAL A 79 -10.77 -12.99 10.37
C VAL A 79 -10.25 -13.07 11.80
N THR A 80 -9.27 -13.93 12.04
CA THR A 80 -8.77 -14.24 13.39
C THR A 80 -7.76 -13.23 13.92
N LYS A 81 -7.19 -12.38 13.04
CA LYS A 81 -6.08 -11.46 13.32
C LYS A 81 -4.78 -12.16 13.75
N GLN A 82 -4.72 -13.46 13.59
CA GLN A 82 -3.47 -14.21 13.77
C GLN A 82 -2.42 -13.72 12.79
N SER A 83 -1.20 -13.52 13.24
CA SER A 83 -0.12 -12.96 12.44
C SER A 83 1.13 -13.82 12.44
N HIS A 84 1.82 -13.84 11.31
CA HIS A 84 3.16 -14.41 11.13
C HIS A 84 4.15 -13.30 10.80
N PHE A 85 5.28 -13.28 11.50
CA PHE A 85 6.37 -12.36 11.29
C PHE A 85 7.57 -13.12 10.73
N VAL A 86 8.05 -12.72 9.55
CA VAL A 86 9.16 -13.39 8.86
C VAL A 86 10.25 -12.38 8.58
N SER A 87 11.43 -12.57 9.16
CA SER A 87 12.59 -11.69 8.93
C SER A 87 13.07 -11.78 7.48
N THR A 88 13.33 -10.64 6.85
CA THR A 88 13.69 -10.55 5.44
C THR A 88 14.59 -9.34 5.16
N VAL A 89 14.77 -9.00 3.88
CA VAL A 89 15.54 -7.84 3.43
C VAL A 89 14.63 -6.88 2.65
N THR A 90 14.96 -5.59 2.69
CA THR A 90 14.18 -4.53 2.03
C THR A 90 14.07 -4.72 0.51
N THR A 91 15.10 -5.28 -0.14
CA THR A 91 15.16 -5.49 -1.60
C THR A 91 14.52 -6.81 -2.04
N LEU A 92 13.40 -7.20 -1.44
CA LEU A 92 12.76 -8.48 -1.72
C LEU A 92 11.95 -8.46 -3.03
N SER A 93 12.18 -9.45 -3.90
CA SER A 93 11.35 -9.67 -5.10
C SER A 93 10.08 -10.46 -4.79
N ALA A 94 9.07 -10.39 -5.68
CA ALA A 94 7.84 -11.15 -5.54
C ALA A 94 8.09 -12.67 -5.42
N ALA A 95 8.99 -13.23 -6.22
CA ALA A 95 9.35 -14.65 -6.17
C ALA A 95 9.93 -15.05 -4.81
N ARG A 96 10.80 -14.23 -4.22
CA ARG A 96 11.38 -14.50 -2.90
C ARG A 96 10.34 -14.36 -1.79
N THR A 97 9.43 -13.38 -1.91
CA THR A 97 8.27 -13.23 -1.00
C THR A 97 7.41 -14.49 -1.02
N THR A 98 7.14 -15.03 -2.20
CA THR A 98 6.38 -16.29 -2.37
C THR A 98 7.07 -17.45 -1.66
N GLN A 99 8.38 -17.60 -1.81
CA GLN A 99 9.13 -18.64 -1.09
C GLN A 99 9.00 -18.51 0.43
N LEU A 100 9.12 -17.30 0.97
CA LEU A 100 8.94 -17.06 2.39
C LEU A 100 7.51 -17.38 2.85
N TYR A 101 6.50 -16.99 2.07
CA TYR A 101 5.12 -17.32 2.35
C TYR A 101 4.89 -18.84 2.38
N LEU A 102 5.39 -19.57 1.38
CA LEU A 102 5.27 -21.03 1.30
C LEU A 102 5.94 -21.72 2.50
N CYS A 103 7.12 -21.26 2.90
CA CYS A 103 7.88 -21.86 4.00
C CYS A 103 7.29 -21.61 5.38
N HIS A 104 6.69 -20.44 5.61
CA HIS A 104 6.32 -19.98 6.95
C HIS A 104 4.81 -19.92 7.20
N VAL A 105 3.98 -19.73 6.16
CA VAL A 105 2.54 -19.53 6.28
C VAL A 105 1.76 -20.65 5.64
N TRP A 106 2.02 -20.95 4.37
CA TRP A 106 1.24 -21.93 3.59
C TRP A 106 1.20 -23.32 4.24
N LYS A 107 2.29 -23.79 4.78
CA LYS A 107 2.35 -25.11 5.43
C LYS A 107 1.40 -25.26 6.63
N HIS A 108 0.93 -24.15 7.21
CA HIS A 108 0.04 -24.16 8.36
C HIS A 108 -1.42 -23.86 7.99
N HIS A 109 -1.62 -23.01 6.98
CA HIS A 109 -2.94 -22.43 6.67
C HIS A 109 -3.42 -22.64 5.24
N GLY A 110 -2.53 -23.13 4.36
CA GLY A 110 -2.88 -23.32 2.95
C GLY A 110 -2.81 -22.02 2.14
N LEU A 111 -3.46 -22.04 0.96
CA LEU A 111 -3.51 -20.92 0.03
C LEU A 111 -4.68 -20.00 0.34
N PRO A 112 -4.46 -18.69 0.46
CA PRO A 112 -5.54 -17.74 0.60
C PRO A 112 -6.29 -17.59 -0.72
N LYS A 113 -7.59 -17.38 -0.67
CA LYS A 113 -8.41 -17.00 -1.84
C LYS A 113 -8.12 -15.56 -2.27
N ARG A 114 -7.72 -14.70 -1.32
CA ARG A 114 -7.44 -13.29 -1.55
C ARG A 114 -6.23 -12.82 -0.76
N VAL A 115 -5.42 -11.98 -1.40
CA VAL A 115 -4.31 -11.28 -0.73
C VAL A 115 -4.55 -9.79 -0.83
N VAL A 116 -4.39 -9.09 0.28
CA VAL A 116 -4.43 -7.63 0.41
C VAL A 116 -3.04 -7.13 0.75
N SER A 117 -2.53 -6.14 0.04
CA SER A 117 -1.23 -5.52 0.32
C SER A 117 -1.28 -4.06 -0.14
N ASP A 118 -0.47 -3.21 0.47
CA ASP A 118 -0.25 -1.82 0.06
C ASP A 118 0.69 -1.70 -1.15
N ARG A 119 1.41 -2.78 -1.48
CA ARG A 119 2.26 -2.83 -2.67
C ARG A 119 1.44 -2.82 -3.95
N GLY A 120 1.99 -2.20 -5.01
CA GLY A 120 1.29 -2.02 -6.27
C GLY A 120 0.71 -3.33 -6.85
N LEU A 121 -0.38 -3.19 -7.62
CA LEU A 121 -1.10 -4.32 -8.25
C LEU A 121 -0.18 -5.29 -9.00
N GLN A 122 0.90 -4.79 -9.58
CA GLN A 122 1.87 -5.59 -10.32
C GLN A 122 2.60 -6.58 -9.42
N PHE A 123 3.02 -6.13 -8.23
CA PHE A 123 3.64 -7.00 -7.22
C PHE A 123 2.68 -8.09 -6.74
N ILE A 124 1.42 -7.72 -6.46
CA ILE A 124 0.40 -8.68 -6.01
C ILE A 124 0.13 -9.73 -7.10
N ALA A 125 0.02 -9.30 -8.36
CA ALA A 125 -0.21 -10.21 -9.49
C ALA A 125 0.95 -11.20 -9.68
N GLU A 126 2.19 -10.74 -9.61
CA GLU A 126 3.38 -11.60 -9.66
C GLU A 126 3.44 -12.55 -8.46
N PHE A 127 3.20 -12.02 -7.25
CA PHE A 127 3.15 -12.84 -6.03
C PHE A 127 2.11 -13.96 -6.14
N MET A 128 0.88 -13.65 -6.57
CA MET A 128 -0.18 -14.65 -6.73
C MET A 128 0.15 -15.66 -7.83
N LYS A 129 0.72 -15.22 -8.94
CA LYS A 129 1.17 -16.10 -10.03
C LYS A 129 2.22 -17.10 -9.55
N GLU A 130 3.25 -16.63 -8.88
CA GLU A 130 4.31 -17.44 -8.30
C GLU A 130 3.78 -18.40 -7.21
N LEU A 131 2.83 -17.93 -6.40
CA LEU A 131 2.19 -18.74 -5.36
C LEU A 131 1.42 -19.92 -5.98
N CYS A 132 0.67 -19.70 -7.04
CA CYS A 132 -0.05 -20.76 -7.76
C CYS A 132 0.91 -21.74 -8.43
N GLN A 133 2.00 -21.27 -9.04
CA GLN A 133 3.02 -22.12 -9.65
C GLN A 133 3.81 -22.91 -8.61
N GLY A 134 4.22 -22.28 -7.53
CA GLY A 134 4.92 -22.90 -6.41
C GLY A 134 4.10 -24.03 -5.76
N ASN A 135 2.78 -23.85 -5.65
CA ASN A 135 1.88 -24.89 -5.14
C ASN A 135 1.88 -26.15 -6.03
N LEU A 136 1.88 -25.99 -7.34
CA LEU A 136 1.94 -27.13 -8.26
C LEU A 136 3.26 -27.91 -8.16
N GLN A 137 4.38 -27.23 -7.95
CA GLN A 137 5.69 -27.87 -7.74
C GLN A 137 5.77 -28.55 -6.37
N THR A 138 5.21 -27.94 -5.35
CA THR A 138 5.21 -28.48 -3.99
C THR A 138 4.33 -29.73 -3.88
N LYS A 139 3.15 -29.74 -4.52
CA LYS A 139 2.30 -30.96 -4.61
C LYS A 139 3.03 -32.12 -5.29
N ARG A 140 3.79 -31.85 -6.37
CA ARG A 140 4.59 -32.89 -7.04
C ARG A 140 5.73 -33.43 -6.16
N ARG A 141 6.28 -32.60 -5.29
CA ARG A 141 7.41 -32.99 -4.43
C ARG A 141 6.98 -33.81 -3.19
N TRP A 142 5.76 -33.64 -2.71
CA TRP A 142 5.24 -34.31 -1.51
C TRP A 142 4.21 -35.41 -1.81
N GLY A 143 3.94 -35.72 -3.10
CA GLY A 143 3.10 -36.86 -3.48
C GLY A 143 1.63 -36.78 -3.06
N LEU A 144 1.08 -35.54 -2.93
CA LEU A 144 -0.34 -35.30 -2.63
C LEU A 144 -1.12 -34.99 -3.88
#